data_8a357db1245ccf819ef040fedd6e7b16
#
_entry.id   8a357db1245ccf819ef040fedd6e7b16
#
_cell.length_a   1.000
_cell.length_b   1.000
_cell.length_c   1.000
_cell.angle_alpha   90.00
_cell.angle_beta   90.00
_cell.angle_gamma   90.00
#
_symmetry.space_group_name_H-M   'P 1'
#
loop_
_entity.id
_entity.type
_entity.pdbx_description
1 polymer ?
#
loop_
_entity_poly.entity_id
_entity_poly.type
_entity_poly.pdbx_seq_one_letter_code
_entity_poly.pdbx_strand_id
1 'polypeptide(L)' 'MVTLYLPDGLVETTHAGTVEEILLRLDQNPYEILVTRGGELLLADDLVEEDDILRATSIVHGG' A
#
# COMPACT_ATOMS: atom_id res chain seq x y z
N MET A 1 12.24 -2.10 7.07
CA MET A 1 10.90 -1.48 7.04
C MET A 1 10.39 -1.42 5.62
N VAL A 2 9.10 -1.54 5.46
CA VAL A 2 8.44 -1.32 4.18
C VAL A 2 8.10 0.15 4.04
N THR A 3 8.33 0.72 2.87
CA THR A 3 8.01 2.13 2.58
C THR A 3 6.80 2.17 1.66
N LEU A 4 5.82 2.97 2.01
CA LEU A 4 4.60 3.12 1.21
C LEU A 4 4.40 4.59 0.85
N TYR A 5 4.33 4.87 -0.46
CA TYR A 5 3.99 6.20 -0.96
C TYR A 5 2.47 6.27 -1.12
N LEU A 6 1.84 7.13 -0.33
CA LEU A 6 0.39 7.26 -0.29
C LEU A 6 -0.12 8.21 -1.38
N PRO A 7 -1.42 8.10 -1.75
CA PRO A 7 -1.97 8.92 -2.84
C PRO A 7 -1.93 10.42 -2.57
N ASP A 8 -1.93 10.82 -1.30
CA ASP A 8 -1.90 12.24 -0.91
C ASP A 8 -0.48 12.83 -0.88
N GLY A 9 0.51 12.03 -1.25
CA GLY A 9 1.90 12.48 -1.27
C GLY A 9 2.67 12.20 0.01
N LEU A 10 2.02 11.68 1.03
CA LEU A 10 2.70 11.28 2.26
C LEU A 10 3.45 9.97 2.06
N VAL A 11 4.52 9.80 2.83
CA VAL A 11 5.32 8.59 2.82
C VAL A 11 5.28 8.00 4.22
N GLU A 12 4.90 6.74 4.31
CA GLU A 12 4.81 6.04 5.58
C GLU A 12 5.69 4.80 5.56
N THR A 13 6.14 4.39 6.74
CA THR A 13 6.90 3.15 6.88
C THR A 13 6.21 2.23 7.88
N THR A 14 6.34 0.94 7.63
CA THR A 14 5.74 -0.08 8.51
C THR A 14 6.51 -1.38 8.38
N HIS A 15 6.11 -2.38 9.14
CA HIS A 15 6.69 -3.71 9.08
C HIS A 15 6.13 -4.50 7.91
N ALA A 16 6.85 -5.56 7.52
CA ALA A 16 6.39 -6.49 6.49
C ALA A 16 5.07 -7.16 6.91
N GLY A 17 4.39 -7.72 5.92
CA GLY A 17 3.11 -8.39 6.11
C GLY A 17 2.38 -8.46 4.78
N THR A 18 1.10 -8.76 4.81
CA THR A 18 0.30 -8.70 3.59
C THR A 18 -0.04 -7.25 3.25
N VAL A 19 -0.39 -7.01 1.98
CA VAL A 19 -0.81 -5.69 1.54
C VAL A 19 -1.97 -5.19 2.40
N GLU A 20 -2.97 -6.04 2.66
CA GLU A 20 -4.11 -5.67 3.48
C GLU A 20 -3.70 -5.26 4.89
N GLU A 21 -2.82 -6.05 5.52
CA GLU A 21 -2.33 -5.73 6.87
C GLU A 21 -1.63 -4.38 6.90
N ILE A 22 -0.80 -4.12 5.90
CA ILE A 22 -0.05 -2.87 5.81
C ILE A 22 -1.01 -1.69 5.68
N LEU A 23 -1.99 -1.79 4.78
CA LEU A 23 -2.95 -0.72 4.58
C LEU A 23 -3.75 -0.45 5.85
N LEU A 24 -4.20 -1.49 6.53
CA LEU A 24 -4.97 -1.33 7.76
C LEU A 24 -4.13 -0.69 8.88
N ARG A 25 -2.86 -1.05 8.99
CA ARG A 25 -1.97 -0.41 9.98
C ARG A 25 -1.81 1.07 9.73
N LEU A 26 -1.83 1.48 8.46
CA LEU A 26 -1.64 2.86 8.07
C LEU A 26 -2.97 3.61 7.92
N ASP A 27 -4.04 3.01 8.44
CA ASP A 27 -5.37 3.61 8.44
C ASP A 27 -5.89 3.90 7.03
N GLN A 28 -5.54 3.01 6.08
CA GLN A 28 -6.00 3.09 4.70
C GLN A 28 -7.03 2.00 4.44
N ASN A 29 -8.00 2.29 3.59
CA ASN A 29 -9.04 1.34 3.24
C ASN A 29 -8.57 0.46 2.08
N PRO A 30 -8.37 -0.87 2.29
CA PRO A 30 -7.88 -1.75 1.22
C PRO A 30 -8.79 -1.82 0.00
N TYR A 31 -10.07 -1.50 0.16
CA TYR A 31 -11.02 -1.51 -0.96
C TYR A 31 -10.94 -0.28 -1.84
N GLU A 32 -10.25 0.76 -1.39
CA GLU A 32 -10.15 2.02 -2.09
C GLU A 32 -8.74 2.32 -2.59
N ILE A 33 -7.79 1.44 -2.31
CA ILE A 33 -6.38 1.66 -2.61
C ILE A 33 -5.85 0.49 -3.43
N LEU A 34 -5.19 0.82 -4.53
CA LEU A 34 -4.39 -0.13 -5.29
C LEU A 34 -2.94 0.05 -4.89
N VAL A 35 -2.24 -1.06 -4.68
CA VAL A 35 -0.83 -1.03 -4.31
C VAL A 35 -0.01 -1.68 -5.42
N THR A 36 1.06 -1.01 -5.82
CA THR A 36 1.99 -1.55 -6.80
C THR A 36 3.40 -1.64 -6.21
N ARG A 37 4.17 -2.57 -6.73
CA ARG A 37 5.58 -2.73 -6.40
C ARG A 37 6.35 -2.91 -7.70
N GLY A 38 7.21 -1.95 -8.01
CA GLY A 38 7.95 -1.98 -9.27
C GLY A 38 7.06 -2.01 -10.50
N GLY A 39 5.90 -1.38 -10.44
CA GLY A 39 4.95 -1.34 -11.55
C GLY A 39 3.99 -2.52 -11.59
N GLU A 40 4.15 -3.50 -10.70
CA GLU A 40 3.24 -4.65 -10.64
C GLU A 40 2.16 -4.44 -9.59
N LEU A 41 0.92 -4.71 -9.96
CA LEU A 41 -0.22 -4.63 -9.04
C LEU A 41 -0.15 -5.78 -8.05
N LEU A 42 -0.26 -5.46 -6.77
CA LEU A 42 -0.33 -6.45 -5.71
C LEU A 42 -1.77 -6.64 -5.25
N LEU A 43 -2.09 -7.87 -4.87
CA LEU A 43 -3.39 -8.20 -4.30
C LEU A 43 -3.34 -8.08 -2.77
N ALA A 44 -4.52 -8.04 -2.16
CA ALA A 44 -4.63 -7.83 -0.72
C ALA A 44 -3.88 -8.88 0.11
N ASP A 45 -3.82 -10.11 -0.37
CA ASP A 45 -3.16 -11.21 0.33
C ASP A 45 -1.70 -11.45 -0.11
N ASP A 46 -1.19 -10.64 -1.02
CA ASP A 46 0.22 -10.74 -1.41
C ASP A 46 1.12 -10.32 -0.26
N LEU A 47 2.22 -11.03 -0.10
CA LEU A 47 3.19 -10.72 0.93
C LEU A 47 4.14 -9.62 0.48
N VAL A 48 4.41 -8.71 1.40
CA VAL A 48 5.39 -7.64 1.21
C VAL A 48 6.55 -7.93 2.16
N GLU A 49 7.76 -7.86 1.64
CA GLU A 49 8.97 -8.15 2.39
C GLU A 49 9.63 -6.88 2.91
N GLU A 50 10.53 -7.07 3.88
CA GLU A 50 11.31 -5.94 4.40
C GLU A 50 12.07 -5.25 3.27
N ASP A 51 12.17 -3.95 3.38
CA ASP A 51 12.84 -3.06 2.43
C ASP A 51 12.11 -2.90 1.09
N ASP A 52 10.93 -3.48 0.95
CA ASP A 52 10.11 -3.22 -0.23
C ASP A 52 9.62 -1.78 -0.24
N ILE A 53 9.53 -1.23 -1.45
CA ILE A 53 9.00 0.11 -1.68
C ILE A 53 7.71 -0.05 -2.49
N LEU A 54 6.62 0.44 -1.92
CA LEU A 54 5.29 0.31 -2.52
C LEU A 54 4.73 1.68 -2.87
N ARG A 55 3.85 1.69 -3.84
CA ARG A 55 3.11 2.89 -4.21
C ARG A 55 1.62 2.60 -4.10
N ALA A 56 0.90 3.45 -3.41
CA ALA A 56 -0.54 3.35 -3.26
C ALA A 56 -1.23 4.38 -4.16
N THR A 57 -2.29 3.96 -4.81
CA THR A 57 -3.08 4.83 -5.68
C THR A 57 -4.55 4.68 -5.30
N SER A 58 -5.23 5.79 -5.15
CA SER A 58 -6.66 5.77 -4.85
C SER A 58 -7.46 5.42 -6.10
N ILE A 59 -8.43 4.54 -5.95
CA ILE A 59 -9.36 4.17 -7.02
C ILE A 59 -10.74 4.78 -6.83
N VAL A 60 -10.90 5.55 -5.75
CA VAL A 60 -12.17 6.23 -5.50
C VAL A 60 -12.18 7.53 -6.28
N HIS A 61 -13.17 7.68 -7.12
CA HIS A 61 -13.38 8.93 -7.83
C HIS A 61 -14.37 9.77 -7.03
N GLY A 62 -13.90 10.91 -6.57
CA GLY A 62 -14.77 11.82 -5.87
C GLY A 62 -15.76 12.46 -6.85
N GLY A 63 -16.92 12.04 -6.80
CA GLY A 63 -17.86 12.66 -7.69
C GLY A 63 -18.97 11.93 -8.08
#